data_8977acaac3dfe5ca5b376e68da210a2a
#
_entry.id   8977acaac3dfe5ca5b376e68da210a2a
#
_cell.length_a   1.000
_cell.length_b   1.000
_cell.length_c   1.000
_cell.angle_alpha   90.00
_cell.angle_beta   90.00
_cell.angle_gamma   90.00
#
_symmetry.space_group_name_H-M   'P 1'
#
loop_
_entity.id
_entity.type
_entity.pdbx_description
1 polymer ?
#
loop_
_entity_poly.entity_id
_entity_poly.type
_entity_poly.pdbx_seq_one_letter_code
_entity_poly.pdbx_strand_id
1 'polypeptide(L)'
;MKQLPRPFSHTSMSFAIRQRAEKRALGPMMRALKAIHSAASPESMDPGDLERQRKGQMVLGRLIAPMAGMNWEAFSLDGMRAAWARPNRGHDRRRAILYCHGGGYTSGNLDYSRPLASKLSHVTGFEVLSFEYRLAPEFPYPAAVEDALRAWDYLMYLGYGARDVVVAGDSAGGNLALVLCHRLRAAGRRLPGALILMSPWTDMTASGRSYQERAQMDPCLTMNYIHAVRKVYAGDRDLTDPMLSPLFGDLSGFPPTLIQVGSHEILLSDSIRLRDRLVSSGVLCRLEVWRDMWHVFQMFPIKKAADAMNHVGRFLLEQF
;
A
#
# COMPACT_ATOMS: atom_id res chain seq x y z
N MET A 1 46.22 -33.19 -11.31
CA MET A 1 45.41 -31.98 -11.46
C MET A 1 44.09 -32.34 -12.12
N LYS A 2 42.99 -32.42 -11.34
CA LYS A 2 41.63 -32.70 -11.86
C LYS A 2 40.95 -31.36 -12.15
N GLN A 3 40.57 -31.13 -13.42
CA GLN A 3 39.81 -29.95 -13.83
C GLN A 3 38.43 -29.99 -13.23
N LEU A 4 38.01 -28.87 -12.56
CA LEU A 4 36.66 -28.63 -12.11
C LEU A 4 35.75 -28.32 -13.31
N PRO A 5 34.48 -28.81 -13.34
CA PRO A 5 33.56 -28.51 -14.43
C PRO A 5 33.08 -27.05 -14.38
N ARG A 6 33.00 -26.42 -15.55
CA ARG A 6 32.51 -25.05 -15.73
C ARG A 6 31.02 -24.99 -15.36
N PRO A 7 30.52 -23.92 -14.72
CA PRO A 7 29.09 -23.77 -14.42
C PRO A 7 28.31 -23.48 -15.70
N PHE A 8 27.20 -24.17 -15.86
CA PHE A 8 26.27 -24.07 -16.99
C PHE A 8 25.61 -22.70 -17.08
N SER A 9 25.73 -22.04 -18.24
CA SER A 9 25.13 -20.72 -18.58
C SER A 9 23.70 -20.84 -19.12
N HIS A 10 22.79 -21.57 -18.47
CA HIS A 10 21.41 -21.70 -18.93
C HIS A 10 20.39 -20.78 -18.24
N THR A 11 20.81 -19.86 -17.35
CA THR A 11 19.93 -19.09 -16.50
C THR A 11 19.45 -17.74 -17.08
N SER A 12 20.16 -17.15 -18.03
CA SER A 12 19.84 -15.80 -18.52
C SER A 12 18.72 -15.75 -19.57
N MET A 13 18.64 -16.75 -20.46
CA MET A 13 17.64 -16.78 -21.54
C MET A 13 16.25 -17.18 -21.03
N SER A 14 16.15 -18.08 -20.06
CA SER A 14 14.89 -18.44 -19.39
C SER A 14 14.30 -17.29 -18.60
N PHE A 15 15.13 -16.43 -18.00
CA PHE A 15 14.73 -15.27 -17.23
C PHE A 15 14.08 -14.18 -18.12
N ALA A 16 14.70 -13.83 -19.25
CA ALA A 16 14.15 -12.84 -20.18
C ALA A 16 12.82 -13.30 -20.83
N ILE A 17 12.71 -14.61 -21.13
CA ILE A 17 11.46 -15.20 -21.66
C ILE A 17 10.34 -15.15 -20.61
N ARG A 18 10.62 -15.48 -19.35
CA ARG A 18 9.63 -15.37 -18.26
C ARG A 18 9.18 -13.93 -18.02
N GLN A 19 10.10 -12.96 -18.00
CA GLN A 19 9.74 -11.54 -17.87
C GLN A 19 8.87 -11.04 -19.03
N ARG A 20 9.15 -11.48 -20.26
CA ARG A 20 8.30 -11.14 -21.42
C ARG A 20 6.92 -11.79 -21.35
N ALA A 21 6.83 -13.02 -20.87
CA ALA A 21 5.56 -13.71 -20.65
C ALA A 21 4.75 -13.05 -19.53
N GLU A 22 5.36 -12.68 -18.40
CA GLU A 22 4.74 -11.92 -17.31
C GLU A 22 4.20 -10.57 -17.79
N LYS A 23 5.00 -9.79 -18.53
CA LYS A 23 4.56 -8.51 -19.10
C LYS A 23 3.41 -8.68 -20.13
N ARG A 24 3.41 -9.76 -20.93
CA ARG A 24 2.33 -10.06 -21.87
C ARG A 24 1.01 -10.41 -21.16
N ALA A 25 1.07 -11.20 -20.10
CA ALA A 25 -0.12 -11.60 -19.34
C ALA A 25 -0.76 -10.42 -18.60
N LEU A 26 0.06 -9.50 -18.04
CA LEU A 26 -0.42 -8.36 -17.26
C LEU A 26 -0.81 -7.15 -18.12
N GLY A 27 -0.30 -7.04 -19.35
CA GLY A 27 -0.53 -5.88 -20.22
C GLY A 27 -2.01 -5.55 -20.48
N PRO A 28 -2.88 -6.52 -20.79
CA PRO A 28 -4.31 -6.26 -20.97
C PRO A 28 -4.99 -5.74 -19.71
N MET A 29 -4.66 -6.31 -18.54
CA MET A 29 -5.21 -5.90 -17.24
C MET A 29 -4.79 -4.47 -16.88
N MET A 30 -3.51 -4.13 -17.10
CA MET A 30 -3.00 -2.78 -16.88
C MET A 30 -3.68 -1.75 -17.78
N ARG A 31 -3.91 -2.09 -19.05
CA ARG A 31 -4.66 -1.23 -19.99
C ARG A 31 -6.11 -1.03 -19.56
N ALA A 32 -6.77 -2.08 -19.09
CA ALA A 32 -8.14 -1.98 -18.59
C ALA A 32 -8.22 -1.09 -17.34
N LEU A 33 -7.28 -1.24 -16.40
CA LEU A 33 -7.21 -0.38 -15.21
C LEU A 33 -6.95 1.09 -15.57
N LYS A 34 -6.00 1.35 -16.47
CA LYS A 34 -5.74 2.71 -16.96
C LYS A 34 -6.96 3.31 -17.67
N ALA A 35 -7.68 2.52 -18.47
CA ALA A 35 -8.89 2.98 -19.16
C ALA A 35 -9.98 3.39 -18.15
N ILE A 36 -10.19 2.59 -17.09
CA ILE A 36 -11.13 2.91 -16.00
C ILE A 36 -10.75 4.23 -15.31
N HIS A 37 -9.46 4.41 -14.96
CA HIS A 37 -9.00 5.63 -14.31
C HIS A 37 -8.99 6.86 -15.25
N SER A 38 -8.77 6.65 -16.56
CA SER A 38 -8.82 7.75 -17.54
C SER A 38 -10.24 8.23 -17.82
N ALA A 39 -11.26 7.40 -17.61
CA ALA A 39 -12.65 7.76 -17.79
C ALA A 39 -13.22 8.57 -16.60
N ALA A 40 -12.52 8.62 -15.45
CA ALA A 40 -12.95 9.39 -14.30
C ALA A 40 -13.03 10.90 -14.63
N SER A 41 -14.14 11.54 -14.28
CA SER A 41 -14.26 12.99 -14.40
C SER A 41 -13.38 13.69 -13.37
N PRO A 42 -12.58 14.72 -13.75
CA PRO A 42 -11.75 15.46 -12.80
C PRO A 42 -12.56 16.24 -11.75
N GLU A 43 -13.81 16.56 -12.04
CA GLU A 43 -14.68 17.40 -11.18
C GLU A 43 -15.53 16.59 -10.22
N SER A 44 -15.86 15.36 -10.60
CA SER A 44 -16.69 14.47 -9.79
C SER A 44 -16.45 13.03 -10.17
N MET A 45 -16.75 12.11 -9.27
CA MET A 45 -16.79 10.70 -9.56
C MET A 45 -18.24 10.30 -9.80
N ASP A 46 -18.58 10.06 -11.06
CA ASP A 46 -19.90 9.54 -11.44
C ASP A 46 -20.19 8.20 -10.72
N PRO A 47 -21.43 7.95 -10.25
CA PRO A 47 -21.79 6.69 -9.60
C PRO A 47 -21.44 5.45 -10.44
N GLY A 48 -21.58 5.53 -11.77
CA GLY A 48 -21.20 4.43 -12.67
C GLY A 48 -19.69 4.22 -12.76
N ASP A 49 -18.88 5.27 -12.69
CA ASP A 49 -17.43 5.19 -12.65
C ASP A 49 -16.97 4.57 -11.32
N LEU A 50 -17.58 4.99 -10.23
CA LEU A 50 -17.33 4.47 -8.89
C LEU A 50 -17.64 2.97 -8.81
N GLU A 51 -18.79 2.55 -9.34
CA GLU A 51 -19.17 1.14 -9.36
C GLU A 51 -18.18 0.30 -10.21
N ARG A 52 -17.79 0.79 -11.39
CA ARG A 52 -16.79 0.14 -12.26
C ARG A 52 -15.44 0.00 -11.54
N GLN A 53 -15.00 1.05 -10.85
CA GLN A 53 -13.76 1.04 -10.08
C GLN A 53 -13.81 0.02 -8.94
N ARG A 54 -14.88 0.04 -8.13
CA ARG A 54 -15.07 -0.88 -7.00
C ARG A 54 -15.13 -2.33 -7.47
N LYS A 55 -15.89 -2.61 -8.55
CA LYS A 55 -15.93 -3.93 -9.19
C LYS A 55 -14.55 -4.33 -9.75
N GLY A 56 -13.86 -3.43 -10.43
CA GLY A 56 -12.54 -3.69 -10.99
C GLY A 56 -11.52 -4.09 -9.94
N GLN A 57 -11.47 -3.39 -8.82
CA GLN A 57 -10.58 -3.72 -7.70
C GLN A 57 -10.95 -5.04 -7.01
N MET A 58 -12.23 -5.30 -6.80
CA MET A 58 -12.69 -6.57 -6.24
C MET A 58 -12.29 -7.75 -7.13
N VAL A 59 -12.52 -7.63 -8.44
CA VAL A 59 -12.14 -8.66 -9.43
C VAL A 59 -10.63 -8.85 -9.45
N LEU A 60 -9.85 -7.77 -9.44
CA LEU A 60 -8.39 -7.84 -9.35
C LEU A 60 -7.94 -8.61 -8.11
N GLY A 61 -8.48 -8.30 -6.94
CA GLY A 61 -8.15 -9.00 -5.70
C GLY A 61 -8.49 -10.48 -5.74
N ARG A 62 -9.61 -10.86 -6.37
CA ARG A 62 -10.01 -12.28 -6.54
C ARG A 62 -9.18 -13.04 -7.55
N LEU A 63 -8.73 -12.38 -8.61
CA LEU A 63 -7.88 -13.00 -9.64
C LEU A 63 -6.45 -13.26 -9.18
N ILE A 64 -5.96 -12.46 -8.24
CA ILE A 64 -4.62 -12.65 -7.68
C ILE A 64 -4.72 -13.61 -6.51
N ALA A 65 -4.20 -14.83 -6.71
CA ALA A 65 -4.17 -15.83 -5.65
C ALA A 65 -3.37 -15.33 -4.44
N PRO A 66 -3.91 -15.50 -3.22
CA PRO A 66 -3.15 -15.25 -2.00
C PRO A 66 -2.01 -16.25 -1.85
N MET A 67 -1.05 -15.96 -0.97
CA MET A 67 0.03 -16.90 -0.66
C MET A 67 -0.54 -18.21 -0.09
N ALA A 68 0.01 -19.32 -0.55
CA ALA A 68 -0.34 -20.63 -0.01
C ALA A 68 0.09 -20.75 1.48
N GLY A 69 -0.63 -21.58 2.24
CA GLY A 69 -0.31 -21.79 3.65
C GLY A 69 -0.75 -20.65 4.58
N MET A 70 -1.68 -19.82 4.13
CA MET A 70 -2.31 -18.76 4.91
C MET A 70 -3.76 -19.11 5.28
N ASN A 71 -4.13 -18.88 6.53
CA ASN A 71 -5.52 -18.84 6.97
C ASN A 71 -6.06 -17.42 6.80
N TRP A 72 -7.29 -17.31 6.31
CA TRP A 72 -8.01 -16.04 6.15
C TRP A 72 -9.31 -16.11 6.94
N GLU A 73 -9.38 -15.35 8.01
CA GLU A 73 -10.51 -15.35 8.94
C GLU A 73 -11.18 -13.97 8.96
N ALA A 74 -12.34 -13.89 8.31
CA ALA A 74 -13.15 -12.67 8.29
C ALA A 74 -14.07 -12.61 9.51
N PHE A 75 -14.24 -11.40 10.07
CA PHE A 75 -15.10 -11.12 11.21
C PHE A 75 -15.67 -9.69 11.16
N SER A 76 -16.51 -9.34 12.11
CA SER A 76 -17.01 -7.99 12.29
C SER A 76 -16.35 -7.32 13.48
N LEU A 77 -15.75 -6.15 13.24
CA LEU A 77 -15.17 -5.29 14.26
C LEU A 77 -16.14 -4.10 14.46
N ASP A 78 -17.04 -4.20 15.43
CA ASP A 78 -18.06 -3.18 15.71
C ASP A 78 -18.81 -2.71 14.45
N GLY A 79 -19.26 -3.68 13.64
CA GLY A 79 -19.96 -3.43 12.37
C GLY A 79 -19.04 -3.19 11.16
N MET A 80 -17.75 -2.93 11.36
CA MET A 80 -16.76 -2.85 10.29
C MET A 80 -16.26 -4.25 9.93
N ARG A 81 -16.28 -4.60 8.65
CA ARG A 81 -15.71 -5.88 8.19
C ARG A 81 -14.19 -5.86 8.31
N ALA A 82 -13.65 -6.89 8.91
CA ALA A 82 -12.21 -7.08 9.09
C ALA A 82 -11.82 -8.53 8.81
N ALA A 83 -10.52 -8.78 8.60
CA ALA A 83 -10.02 -10.14 8.44
C ALA A 83 -8.57 -10.24 8.92
N TRP A 84 -8.29 -11.38 9.52
CA TRP A 84 -6.93 -11.81 9.82
C TRP A 84 -6.36 -12.66 8.68
N ALA A 85 -5.13 -12.34 8.27
CA ALA A 85 -4.29 -13.26 7.51
C ALA A 85 -3.22 -13.82 8.46
N ARG A 86 -3.21 -15.15 8.65
CA ARG A 86 -2.32 -15.85 9.58
C ARG A 86 -1.62 -17.02 8.90
N PRO A 87 -0.31 -17.25 9.12
CA PRO A 87 0.32 -18.48 8.64
C PRO A 87 -0.34 -19.72 9.27
N ASN A 88 -0.57 -20.77 8.49
CA ASN A 88 -1.12 -22.06 8.99
C ASN A 88 -0.17 -22.79 9.94
N ARG A 89 1.13 -22.47 9.90
CA ARG A 89 2.17 -23.02 10.77
C ARG A 89 2.57 -22.00 11.83
N GLY A 90 3.31 -22.42 12.83
CA GLY A 90 3.74 -21.56 13.94
C GLY A 90 4.27 -20.20 13.46
N HIS A 91 3.73 -19.14 14.02
CA HIS A 91 4.02 -17.76 13.67
C HIS A 91 4.17 -16.89 14.94
N ASP A 92 4.73 -15.71 14.81
CA ASP A 92 4.88 -14.79 15.94
C ASP A 92 3.53 -14.13 16.27
N ARG A 93 2.94 -14.53 17.39
CA ARG A 93 1.68 -14.00 17.91
C ARG A 93 1.85 -12.76 18.78
N ARG A 94 3.08 -12.31 19.01
CA ARG A 94 3.36 -11.09 19.79
C ARG A 94 3.36 -9.85 18.92
N ARG A 95 3.45 -10.02 17.58
CA ARG A 95 3.54 -8.94 16.60
C ARG A 95 2.43 -9.03 15.59
N ALA A 96 1.92 -7.87 15.23
CA ALA A 96 0.88 -7.76 14.20
C ALA A 96 1.21 -6.67 13.18
N ILE A 97 0.65 -6.81 12.00
CA ILE A 97 0.60 -5.76 10.98
C ILE A 97 -0.83 -5.28 10.86
N LEU A 98 -1.07 -3.98 11.06
CA LEU A 98 -2.31 -3.32 10.68
C LEU A 98 -2.18 -2.89 9.22
N TYR A 99 -2.95 -3.50 8.33
CA TYR A 99 -2.86 -3.21 6.90
C TYR A 99 -4.01 -2.34 6.42
N CYS A 100 -3.67 -1.14 5.96
CA CYS A 100 -4.56 -0.15 5.36
C CYS A 100 -4.52 -0.33 3.83
N HIS A 101 -5.64 -0.72 3.22
CA HIS A 101 -5.71 -0.97 1.79
C HIS A 101 -5.73 0.32 0.95
N GLY A 102 -5.29 0.22 -0.31
CA GLY A 102 -5.38 1.28 -1.30
C GLY A 102 -6.77 1.43 -1.92
N GLY A 103 -6.87 2.29 -2.95
CA GLY A 103 -8.11 2.51 -3.69
C GLY A 103 -8.62 3.95 -3.66
N GLY A 104 -7.73 4.94 -3.42
CA GLY A 104 -8.06 6.36 -3.49
C GLY A 104 -9.12 6.81 -2.47
N TYR A 105 -9.31 6.08 -1.39
CA TYR A 105 -10.40 6.28 -0.41
C TYR A 105 -11.82 6.10 -0.95
N THR A 106 -11.97 5.69 -2.22
CA THR A 106 -13.25 5.53 -2.91
C THR A 106 -13.58 4.07 -3.21
N SER A 107 -12.59 3.20 -3.10
CA SER A 107 -12.71 1.77 -3.39
C SER A 107 -11.73 0.96 -2.53
N GLY A 108 -11.75 -0.35 -2.68
CA GLY A 108 -11.02 -1.29 -1.85
C GLY A 108 -11.93 -2.05 -0.90
N ASN A 109 -11.54 -3.27 -0.58
CA ASN A 109 -12.25 -4.17 0.32
C ASN A 109 -11.32 -5.32 0.76
N LEU A 110 -11.85 -6.29 1.51
CA LEU A 110 -11.07 -7.45 1.97
C LEU A 110 -10.60 -8.35 0.82
N ASP A 111 -11.34 -8.46 -0.29
CA ASP A 111 -10.87 -9.22 -1.47
C ASP A 111 -9.63 -8.57 -2.09
N TYR A 112 -9.61 -7.24 -2.21
CA TYR A 112 -8.45 -6.48 -2.66
C TYR A 112 -7.28 -6.59 -1.68
N SER A 113 -7.53 -6.57 -0.38
CA SER A 113 -6.51 -6.62 0.67
C SER A 113 -5.81 -7.98 0.74
N ARG A 114 -6.55 -9.06 0.47
CA ARG A 114 -6.13 -10.43 0.72
C ARG A 114 -4.78 -10.82 0.09
N PRO A 115 -4.49 -10.51 -1.19
CA PRO A 115 -3.20 -10.84 -1.79
C PRO A 115 -2.00 -10.19 -1.07
N LEU A 116 -2.06 -8.89 -0.78
CA LEU A 116 -0.96 -8.18 -0.12
C LEU A 116 -0.85 -8.56 1.36
N ALA A 117 -1.97 -8.66 2.09
CA ALA A 117 -1.97 -9.11 3.47
C ALA A 117 -1.37 -10.50 3.62
N SER A 118 -1.70 -11.43 2.70
CA SER A 118 -1.11 -12.78 2.71
C SER A 118 0.39 -12.77 2.44
N LYS A 119 0.87 -11.92 1.52
CA LYS A 119 2.30 -11.76 1.24
C LYS A 119 3.05 -11.15 2.43
N LEU A 120 2.49 -10.09 3.04
CA LEU A 120 3.06 -9.49 4.25
C LEU A 120 3.19 -10.53 5.36
N SER A 121 2.12 -11.26 5.65
CA SER A 121 2.14 -12.32 6.67
C SER A 121 3.15 -13.42 6.34
N HIS A 122 3.23 -13.84 5.07
CA HIS A 122 4.17 -14.88 4.63
C HIS A 122 5.63 -14.51 4.83
N VAL A 123 6.03 -13.27 4.45
CA VAL A 123 7.45 -12.86 4.50
C VAL A 123 7.90 -12.44 5.89
N THR A 124 6.98 -12.09 6.78
CA THR A 124 7.30 -11.61 8.13
C THR A 124 7.03 -12.64 9.22
N GLY A 125 6.13 -13.58 8.98
CA GLY A 125 5.60 -14.46 10.01
C GLY A 125 4.67 -13.76 11.01
N PHE A 126 4.30 -12.48 10.79
CA PHE A 126 3.38 -11.74 11.66
C PHE A 126 1.92 -11.97 11.23
N GLU A 127 1.00 -11.85 12.18
CA GLU A 127 -0.42 -11.78 11.85
C GLU A 127 -0.75 -10.44 11.19
N VAL A 128 -1.61 -10.43 10.16
CA VAL A 128 -2.01 -9.21 9.47
C VAL A 128 -3.49 -8.99 9.64
N LEU A 129 -3.86 -7.87 10.26
CA LEU A 129 -5.23 -7.40 10.36
C LEU A 129 -5.53 -6.44 9.21
N SER A 130 -6.46 -6.82 8.34
CA SER A 130 -7.05 -5.97 7.30
C SER A 130 -8.46 -5.55 7.72
N PHE A 131 -8.90 -4.35 7.33
CA PHE A 131 -10.23 -3.83 7.65
C PHE A 131 -10.79 -3.03 6.48
N GLU A 132 -12.12 -3.06 6.33
CA GLU A 132 -12.86 -2.27 5.33
C GLU A 132 -13.28 -0.95 5.94
N TYR A 133 -12.45 0.07 5.83
CA TYR A 133 -12.81 1.42 6.26
C TYR A 133 -13.89 2.02 5.36
N ARG A 134 -14.69 2.94 5.89
CA ARG A 134 -15.73 3.67 5.17
C ARG A 134 -15.13 4.48 4.02
N LEU A 135 -15.78 4.42 2.86
CA LEU A 135 -15.32 4.97 1.61
C LEU A 135 -16.10 6.22 1.19
N ALA A 136 -15.41 7.16 0.56
CA ALA A 136 -16.02 8.28 -0.14
C ALA A 136 -16.66 7.78 -1.48
N PRO A 137 -17.66 8.48 -2.01
CA PRO A 137 -18.24 9.73 -1.53
C PRO A 137 -19.22 9.58 -0.37
N GLU A 138 -19.69 8.35 -0.06
CA GLU A 138 -20.69 8.11 0.98
C GLU A 138 -20.19 8.54 2.36
N PHE A 139 -18.89 8.34 2.61
CA PHE A 139 -18.23 8.70 3.86
C PHE A 139 -16.87 9.39 3.56
N PRO A 140 -16.89 10.71 3.30
CA PRO A 140 -15.66 11.45 3.05
C PRO A 140 -14.78 11.55 4.31
N TYR A 141 -13.64 12.23 4.19
CA TYR A 141 -12.81 12.56 5.35
C TYR A 141 -13.65 13.18 6.50
N PRO A 142 -13.49 12.73 7.76
CA PRO A 142 -12.42 11.87 8.30
C PRO A 142 -12.79 10.39 8.50
N ALA A 143 -13.86 9.88 7.91
CA ALA A 143 -14.42 8.56 8.22
C ALA A 143 -13.38 7.42 8.17
N ALA A 144 -12.55 7.34 7.13
CA ALA A 144 -11.52 6.32 7.02
C ALA A 144 -10.47 6.41 8.15
N VAL A 145 -10.15 7.62 8.61
CA VAL A 145 -9.19 7.85 9.71
C VAL A 145 -9.76 7.37 11.04
N GLU A 146 -11.04 7.61 11.29
CA GLU A 146 -11.75 7.11 12.48
C GLU A 146 -11.78 5.58 12.50
N ASP A 147 -12.02 4.97 11.34
CA ASP A 147 -12.04 3.51 11.21
C ASP A 147 -10.65 2.89 11.40
N ALA A 148 -9.59 3.55 10.91
CA ALA A 148 -8.21 3.13 11.16
C ALA A 148 -7.85 3.22 12.66
N LEU A 149 -8.31 4.26 13.36
CA LEU A 149 -8.15 4.37 14.81
C LEU A 149 -8.88 3.23 15.54
N ARG A 150 -10.12 2.88 15.14
CA ARG A 150 -10.84 1.74 15.72
C ARG A 150 -10.09 0.42 15.52
N ALA A 151 -9.56 0.19 14.32
CA ALA A 151 -8.76 -1.00 14.05
C ALA A 151 -7.45 -1.03 14.86
N TRP A 152 -6.80 0.12 15.06
CA TRP A 152 -5.66 0.26 15.96
C TRP A 152 -6.04 -0.04 17.41
N ASP A 153 -7.15 0.53 17.90
CA ASP A 153 -7.62 0.33 19.27
C ASP A 153 -7.99 -1.13 19.53
N TYR A 154 -8.53 -1.82 18.54
CA TYR A 154 -8.78 -3.26 18.62
C TYR A 154 -7.48 -4.06 18.84
N LEU A 155 -6.39 -3.73 18.14
CA LEU A 155 -5.09 -4.38 18.40
C LEU A 155 -4.60 -4.09 19.83
N MET A 156 -4.74 -2.86 20.32
CA MET A 156 -4.38 -2.53 21.70
C MET A 156 -5.24 -3.29 22.71
N TYR A 157 -6.55 -3.42 22.44
CA TYR A 157 -7.46 -4.21 23.28
C TYR A 157 -7.09 -5.70 23.30
N LEU A 158 -6.61 -6.25 22.20
CA LEU A 158 -6.09 -7.62 22.14
C LEU A 158 -4.75 -7.83 22.89
N GLY A 159 -4.16 -6.75 23.41
CA GLY A 159 -2.94 -6.79 24.22
C GLY A 159 -1.64 -6.62 23.43
N TYR A 160 -1.69 -6.26 22.13
CA TYR A 160 -0.47 -5.89 21.41
C TYR A 160 0.12 -4.60 21.97
N GLY A 161 1.43 -4.58 22.20
CA GLY A 161 2.13 -3.33 22.47
C GLY A 161 2.18 -2.45 21.22
N ALA A 162 2.05 -1.12 21.36
CA ALA A 162 2.12 -0.23 20.21
C ALA A 162 3.39 -0.44 19.36
N ARG A 163 4.52 -0.71 20.01
CA ARG A 163 5.80 -0.98 19.35
C ARG A 163 5.88 -2.36 18.69
N ASP A 164 4.98 -3.27 19.04
CA ASP A 164 4.89 -4.60 18.44
C ASP A 164 3.94 -4.62 17.22
N VAL A 165 3.30 -3.49 16.92
CA VAL A 165 2.46 -3.31 15.73
C VAL A 165 3.22 -2.56 14.65
N VAL A 166 3.24 -3.14 13.45
CA VAL A 166 3.63 -2.47 12.20
C VAL A 166 2.38 -1.92 11.54
N VAL A 167 2.42 -0.70 11.00
CA VAL A 167 1.34 -0.24 10.13
C VAL A 167 1.84 -0.28 8.69
N ALA A 168 1.12 -0.99 7.85
CA ALA A 168 1.42 -1.12 6.43
C ALA A 168 0.28 -0.57 5.58
N GLY A 169 0.59 -0.01 4.42
CA GLY A 169 -0.44 0.44 3.49
C GLY A 169 0.08 0.68 2.09
N ASP A 170 -0.82 0.55 1.12
CA ASP A 170 -0.55 0.83 -0.28
C ASP A 170 -1.36 2.03 -0.77
N SER A 171 -0.77 2.88 -1.63
CA SER A 171 -1.48 4.00 -2.24
C SER A 171 -2.14 4.93 -1.19
N ALA A 172 -3.47 5.13 -1.26
CA ALA A 172 -4.25 5.85 -0.25
C ALA A 172 -4.16 5.19 1.15
N GLY A 173 -3.97 3.86 1.23
CA GLY A 173 -3.71 3.17 2.50
C GLY A 173 -2.36 3.53 3.10
N GLY A 174 -1.35 3.83 2.27
CA GLY A 174 -0.07 4.40 2.72
C GLY A 174 -0.23 5.82 3.28
N ASN A 175 -1.13 6.63 2.69
CA ASN A 175 -1.56 7.90 3.26
C ASN A 175 -2.22 7.68 4.63
N LEU A 176 -3.21 6.78 4.71
CA LEU A 176 -3.94 6.48 5.92
C LEU A 176 -3.03 6.00 7.06
N ALA A 177 -1.99 5.21 6.75
CA ALA A 177 -0.99 4.76 7.72
C ALA A 177 -0.20 5.94 8.34
N LEU A 178 0.17 6.92 7.53
CA LEU A 178 0.86 8.15 7.98
C LEU A 178 -0.09 9.05 8.79
N VAL A 179 -1.32 9.25 8.29
CA VAL A 179 -2.35 10.04 8.99
C VAL A 179 -2.71 9.40 10.33
N LEU A 180 -2.78 8.07 10.43
CA LEU A 180 -2.95 7.37 11.71
C LEU A 180 -1.83 7.72 12.69
N CYS A 181 -0.57 7.77 12.24
CA CYS A 181 0.54 8.20 13.08
C CYS A 181 0.38 9.66 13.56
N HIS A 182 -0.03 10.58 12.69
CA HIS A 182 -0.33 11.95 13.10
C HIS A 182 -1.44 12.01 14.15
N ARG A 183 -2.52 11.24 13.97
CA ARG A 183 -3.64 11.18 14.93
C ARG A 183 -3.24 10.60 16.27
N LEU A 184 -2.47 9.51 16.28
CA LEU A 184 -1.95 8.91 17.52
C LEU A 184 -1.06 9.90 18.27
N ARG A 185 -0.14 10.58 17.57
CA ARG A 185 0.74 11.57 18.18
C ARG A 185 -0.03 12.76 18.74
N ALA A 186 -0.98 13.31 17.97
CA ALA A 186 -1.83 14.41 18.44
C ALA A 186 -2.64 14.05 19.71
N ALA A 187 -2.96 12.76 19.87
CA ALA A 187 -3.60 12.23 21.07
C ALA A 187 -2.61 11.83 22.19
N GLY A 188 -1.32 12.13 22.07
CA GLY A 188 -0.29 11.74 23.05
C GLY A 188 -0.07 10.22 23.16
N ARG A 189 -0.48 9.46 22.15
CA ARG A 189 -0.40 7.99 22.14
C ARG A 189 0.91 7.50 21.54
N ARG A 190 1.34 6.30 21.92
CA ARG A 190 2.53 5.67 21.34
C ARG A 190 2.29 5.32 19.88
N LEU A 191 3.31 5.55 19.05
CA LEU A 191 3.32 5.21 17.63
C LEU A 191 3.67 3.73 17.41
N PRO A 192 3.35 3.16 16.21
CA PRO A 192 3.73 1.80 15.83
C PRO A 192 5.25 1.59 15.85
N GLY A 193 5.68 0.32 15.79
CA GLY A 193 7.09 -0.05 15.77
C GLY A 193 7.76 0.25 14.43
N ALA A 194 7.03 0.15 13.31
CA ALA A 194 7.54 0.45 11.97
C ALA A 194 6.40 0.82 11.02
N LEU A 195 6.74 1.45 9.89
CA LEU A 195 5.86 1.69 8.75
C LEU A 195 6.37 0.97 7.50
N ILE A 196 5.44 0.35 6.76
CA ILE A 196 5.68 -0.23 5.43
C ILE A 196 4.74 0.44 4.43
N LEU A 197 5.30 1.24 3.54
CA LEU A 197 4.54 2.06 2.60
C LEU A 197 4.83 1.62 1.16
N MET A 198 3.80 1.15 0.46
CA MET A 198 3.89 0.70 -0.93
C MET A 198 3.22 1.73 -1.83
N SER A 199 3.99 2.44 -2.64
CA SER A 199 3.49 3.49 -3.54
C SER A 199 2.58 4.53 -2.83
N PRO A 200 2.97 5.10 -1.67
CA PRO A 200 2.08 5.91 -0.83
C PRO A 200 1.68 7.21 -1.54
N TRP A 201 0.39 7.56 -1.47
CA TRP A 201 -0.12 8.86 -1.91
C TRP A 201 -0.06 9.87 -0.76
N THR A 202 0.95 10.74 -0.73
CA THR A 202 1.24 11.57 0.44
C THR A 202 1.00 13.05 0.26
N ASP A 203 0.71 13.47 -0.98
CA ASP A 203 0.49 14.86 -1.38
C ASP A 203 -0.78 14.97 -2.25
N MET A 204 -1.91 15.35 -1.65
CA MET A 204 -3.18 15.53 -2.36
C MET A 204 -3.17 16.80 -3.24
N THR A 205 -2.19 17.71 -3.07
CA THR A 205 -2.04 18.87 -3.98
C THR A 205 -1.50 18.44 -5.34
N ALA A 206 -0.92 17.25 -5.45
CA ALA A 206 -0.24 16.72 -6.64
C ALA A 206 0.88 17.66 -7.15
N SER A 207 1.63 18.28 -6.24
CA SER A 207 2.67 19.26 -6.55
C SER A 207 4.00 18.65 -7.00
N GLY A 208 4.14 17.32 -6.91
CA GLY A 208 5.37 16.61 -7.27
C GLY A 208 5.60 16.54 -8.80
N ARG A 209 6.85 16.60 -9.24
CA ARG A 209 7.21 16.58 -10.67
C ARG A 209 6.73 15.31 -11.39
N SER A 210 6.74 14.17 -10.75
CA SER A 210 6.37 12.90 -11.38
C SER A 210 4.92 12.86 -11.84
N TYR A 211 4.03 13.65 -11.27
CA TYR A 211 2.65 13.77 -11.73
C TYR A 211 2.56 14.20 -13.21
N GLN A 212 3.50 15.00 -13.69
CA GLN A 212 3.61 15.39 -15.09
C GLN A 212 4.58 14.50 -15.86
N GLU A 213 5.81 14.29 -15.33
CA GLU A 213 6.88 13.58 -16.02
C GLU A 213 6.56 12.09 -16.26
N ARG A 214 5.71 11.47 -15.41
CA ARG A 214 5.34 10.05 -15.47
C ARG A 214 3.93 9.80 -15.98
N ALA A 215 3.14 10.84 -16.27
CA ALA A 215 1.74 10.71 -16.69
C ALA A 215 1.52 9.76 -17.87
N GLN A 216 2.44 9.74 -18.85
CA GLN A 216 2.37 8.84 -20.00
C GLN A 216 2.96 7.44 -19.71
N MET A 217 3.84 7.35 -18.72
CA MET A 217 4.53 6.11 -18.37
C MET A 217 3.75 5.27 -17.37
N ASP A 218 2.97 5.90 -16.50
CA ASP A 218 2.17 5.20 -15.49
C ASP A 218 1.04 4.40 -16.15
N PRO A 219 1.07 3.06 -16.07
CA PRO A 219 0.06 2.23 -16.67
C PRO A 219 -1.20 2.06 -15.81
N CYS A 220 -1.24 2.66 -14.62
CA CYS A 220 -2.31 2.49 -13.65
C CYS A 220 -3.04 3.80 -13.38
N LEU A 221 -2.33 4.83 -12.93
CA LEU A 221 -2.92 6.06 -12.44
C LEU A 221 -2.96 7.15 -13.51
N THR A 222 -3.95 8.03 -13.39
CA THR A 222 -4.09 9.23 -14.25
C THR A 222 -4.38 10.45 -13.38
N MET A 223 -4.08 11.64 -13.90
CA MET A 223 -4.39 12.89 -13.21
C MET A 223 -5.89 13.08 -13.01
N ASN A 224 -6.71 12.70 -13.99
CA ASN A 224 -8.18 12.74 -13.86
C ASN A 224 -8.64 11.94 -12.65
N TYR A 225 -8.13 10.72 -12.49
CA TYR A 225 -8.44 9.89 -11.33
C TYR A 225 -8.01 10.54 -10.01
N ILE A 226 -6.77 11.05 -9.93
CA ILE A 226 -6.26 11.74 -8.74
C ILE A 226 -7.17 12.92 -8.36
N HIS A 227 -7.55 13.74 -9.34
CA HIS A 227 -8.43 14.89 -9.12
C HIS A 227 -9.82 14.46 -8.65
N ALA A 228 -10.42 13.44 -9.28
CA ALA A 228 -11.74 12.95 -8.93
C ALA A 228 -11.78 12.40 -7.49
N VAL A 229 -10.84 11.49 -7.14
CA VAL A 229 -10.85 10.86 -5.80
C VAL A 229 -10.56 11.87 -4.69
N ARG A 230 -9.63 12.82 -4.88
CA ARG A 230 -9.38 13.85 -3.87
C ARG A 230 -10.59 14.75 -3.65
N LYS A 231 -11.32 15.13 -4.74
CA LYS A 231 -12.50 15.98 -4.63
C LYS A 231 -13.59 15.35 -3.80
N VAL A 232 -13.89 14.08 -4.01
CA VAL A 232 -14.92 13.37 -3.25
C VAL A 232 -14.49 12.98 -1.84
N TYR A 233 -13.19 12.80 -1.59
CA TYR A 233 -12.66 12.47 -0.27
C TYR A 233 -12.42 13.71 0.60
N ALA A 234 -11.69 14.71 0.09
CA ALA A 234 -11.31 15.89 0.84
C ALA A 234 -12.35 17.03 0.78
N GLY A 235 -13.19 17.05 -0.27
CA GLY A 235 -14.10 18.18 -0.52
C GLY A 235 -13.35 19.47 -0.80
N ASP A 236 -13.78 20.54 -0.15
CA ASP A 236 -13.18 21.89 -0.30
C ASP A 236 -12.18 22.22 0.83
N ARG A 237 -11.64 21.21 1.50
CA ARG A 237 -10.64 21.38 2.57
C ARG A 237 -9.29 21.79 1.99
N ASP A 238 -8.47 22.41 2.83
CA ASP A 238 -7.08 22.69 2.51
C ASP A 238 -6.32 21.38 2.26
N LEU A 239 -5.89 21.17 1.02
CA LEU A 239 -5.16 19.98 0.63
C LEU A 239 -3.74 19.90 1.22
N THR A 240 -3.25 21.00 1.82
CA THR A 240 -1.97 21.01 2.54
C THR A 240 -2.11 20.58 4.01
N ASP A 241 -3.35 20.37 4.49
CA ASP A 241 -3.59 19.82 5.83
C ASP A 241 -2.87 18.47 6.00
N PRO A 242 -2.00 18.30 7.00
CA PRO A 242 -1.32 17.03 7.28
C PRO A 242 -2.25 15.83 7.46
N MET A 243 -3.51 16.05 7.79
CA MET A 243 -4.52 14.99 7.89
C MET A 243 -5.08 14.54 6.53
N LEU A 244 -4.76 15.24 5.46
CA LEU A 244 -5.03 14.88 4.07
C LEU A 244 -3.73 14.58 3.32
N SER A 245 -2.74 15.43 3.48
CA SER A 245 -1.41 15.30 2.88
C SER A 245 -0.33 15.18 3.95
N PRO A 246 -0.10 13.99 4.48
CA PRO A 246 0.84 13.78 5.60
C PRO A 246 2.27 14.19 5.27
N LEU A 247 2.60 14.37 4.00
CA LEU A 247 3.87 14.93 3.55
C LEU A 247 4.15 16.31 4.17
N PHE A 248 3.13 17.16 4.41
CA PHE A 248 3.31 18.52 4.93
C PHE A 248 3.32 18.59 6.46
N GLY A 249 3.06 17.48 7.15
CA GLY A 249 3.07 17.43 8.61
C GLY A 249 4.47 17.42 9.22
N ASP A 250 4.53 17.57 10.52
CA ASP A 250 5.73 17.27 11.30
C ASP A 250 5.92 15.74 11.38
N LEU A 251 7.04 15.23 10.91
CA LEU A 251 7.37 13.80 10.89
C LEU A 251 8.36 13.40 12.00
N SER A 252 8.71 14.32 12.92
CA SER A 252 9.63 14.04 14.01
C SER A 252 9.10 12.89 14.88
N GLY A 253 9.95 11.96 15.24
CA GLY A 253 9.61 10.81 16.08
C GLY A 253 8.72 9.77 15.42
N PHE A 254 8.49 9.85 14.11
CA PHE A 254 7.80 8.77 13.37
C PHE A 254 8.60 7.47 13.43
N PRO A 255 7.93 6.32 13.25
CA PRO A 255 8.61 5.02 13.30
C PRO A 255 9.60 4.84 12.15
N PRO A 256 10.58 3.92 12.29
CA PRO A 256 11.36 3.44 11.16
C PRO A 256 10.46 3.07 9.98
N THR A 257 10.79 3.58 8.79
CA THR A 257 9.90 3.51 7.62
C THR A 257 10.61 2.90 6.41
N LEU A 258 9.97 1.89 5.80
CA LEU A 258 10.33 1.40 4.46
C LEU A 258 9.30 1.92 3.45
N ILE A 259 9.80 2.57 2.40
CA ILE A 259 8.99 3.03 1.26
C ILE A 259 9.42 2.27 0.02
N GLN A 260 8.46 1.67 -0.69
CA GLN A 260 8.69 1.03 -1.99
C GLN A 260 7.81 1.69 -3.05
N VAL A 261 8.39 2.06 -4.20
CA VAL A 261 7.68 2.73 -5.29
C VAL A 261 8.22 2.28 -6.65
N GLY A 262 7.38 2.21 -7.67
CA GLY A 262 7.79 1.94 -9.04
C GLY A 262 8.34 3.19 -9.75
N SER A 263 9.32 3.03 -10.64
CA SER A 263 9.90 4.17 -11.37
C SER A 263 8.97 4.77 -12.42
N HIS A 264 7.89 4.07 -12.79
CA HIS A 264 6.91 4.54 -13.80
C HIS A 264 5.69 5.23 -13.17
N GLU A 265 5.67 5.43 -11.86
CA GLU A 265 4.51 5.96 -11.14
C GLU A 265 4.46 7.50 -11.13
N ILE A 266 3.25 8.05 -11.26
CA ILE A 266 3.02 9.48 -10.99
C ILE A 266 3.24 9.83 -9.52
N LEU A 267 3.14 8.87 -8.57
CA LEU A 267 3.40 9.03 -7.14
C LEU A 267 4.88 8.89 -6.75
N LEU A 268 5.81 8.80 -7.72
CA LEU A 268 7.24 8.68 -7.43
C LEU A 268 7.77 9.86 -6.61
N SER A 269 7.36 11.09 -6.94
CA SER A 269 7.78 12.29 -6.20
C SER A 269 7.27 12.29 -4.75
N ASP A 270 6.08 11.76 -4.50
CA ASP A 270 5.51 11.64 -3.15
C ASP A 270 6.44 10.81 -2.26
N SER A 271 6.86 9.66 -2.77
CA SER A 271 7.75 8.74 -2.07
C SER A 271 9.15 9.33 -1.83
N ILE A 272 9.70 10.04 -2.82
CA ILE A 272 11.02 10.68 -2.70
C ILE A 272 10.96 11.80 -1.67
N ARG A 273 9.98 12.70 -1.78
CA ARG A 273 9.80 13.84 -0.87
C ARG A 273 9.50 13.37 0.56
N LEU A 274 8.69 12.32 0.72
CA LEU A 274 8.42 11.73 2.03
C LEU A 274 9.71 11.21 2.67
N ARG A 275 10.53 10.44 1.93
CA ARG A 275 11.83 9.96 2.40
C ARG A 275 12.71 11.13 2.87
N ASP A 276 12.83 12.17 2.05
CA ASP A 276 13.68 13.31 2.36
C ASP A 276 13.23 14.02 3.64
N ARG A 277 11.91 14.19 3.82
CA ARG A 277 11.34 14.78 5.03
C ARG A 277 11.50 13.90 6.26
N LEU A 278 11.29 12.59 6.15
CA LEU A 278 11.53 11.65 7.27
C LEU A 278 13.00 11.70 7.72
N VAL A 279 13.94 11.61 6.77
CA VAL A 279 15.38 11.68 7.08
C VAL A 279 15.75 13.03 7.69
N SER A 280 15.27 14.15 7.16
CA SER A 280 15.53 15.48 7.72
C SER A 280 14.91 15.67 9.12
N SER A 281 13.88 14.89 9.44
CA SER A 281 13.26 14.85 10.78
C SER A 281 13.93 13.83 11.74
N GLY A 282 15.08 13.26 11.36
CA GLY A 282 15.82 12.28 12.16
C GLY A 282 15.23 10.88 12.20
N VAL A 283 14.32 10.54 11.28
CA VAL A 283 13.67 9.24 11.20
C VAL A 283 14.45 8.30 10.29
N LEU A 284 14.68 7.06 10.73
CA LEU A 284 15.23 6.01 9.87
C LEU A 284 14.26 5.72 8.72
N CYS A 285 14.65 6.04 7.50
CA CYS A 285 13.83 5.80 6.32
C CYS A 285 14.65 5.17 5.19
N ARG A 286 14.17 4.03 4.69
CA ARG A 286 14.69 3.36 3.49
C ARG A 286 13.70 3.56 2.35
N LEU A 287 14.16 4.14 1.24
CA LEU A 287 13.40 4.25 -0.01
C LEU A 287 13.96 3.27 -1.05
N GLU A 288 13.09 2.48 -1.64
CA GLU A 288 13.38 1.58 -2.75
C GLU A 288 12.60 1.98 -3.99
N VAL A 289 13.29 2.52 -5.00
CA VAL A 289 12.70 2.82 -6.31
C VAL A 289 12.93 1.62 -7.24
N TRP A 290 11.84 0.92 -7.57
CA TRP A 290 11.89 -0.30 -8.38
C TRP A 290 11.81 0.04 -9.87
N ARG A 291 12.90 -0.19 -10.59
CA ARG A 291 13.02 0.11 -12.01
C ARG A 291 11.95 -0.62 -12.85
N ASP A 292 11.30 0.09 -13.77
CA ASP A 292 10.28 -0.40 -14.71
C ASP A 292 9.02 -0.96 -14.02
N MET A 293 8.84 -0.68 -12.73
CA MET A 293 7.63 -1.06 -11.99
C MET A 293 6.63 0.08 -11.94
N TRP A 294 5.37 -0.31 -11.72
CA TRP A 294 4.18 0.51 -11.71
C TRP A 294 3.54 0.55 -10.33
N HIS A 295 2.45 1.25 -10.20
CA HIS A 295 1.73 1.49 -8.96
C HIS A 295 1.28 0.19 -8.29
N VAL A 296 1.69 0.01 -7.03
CA VAL A 296 1.42 -1.17 -6.18
C VAL A 296 1.80 -2.50 -6.89
N PHE A 297 2.94 -2.52 -7.59
CA PHE A 297 3.41 -3.72 -8.30
C PHE A 297 3.59 -4.94 -7.38
N GLN A 298 3.76 -4.74 -6.09
CA GLN A 298 3.90 -5.79 -5.06
C GLN A 298 2.69 -6.72 -5.02
N MET A 299 1.52 -6.24 -5.44
CA MET A 299 0.30 -7.06 -5.50
C MET A 299 0.44 -8.23 -6.48
N PHE A 300 1.16 -8.03 -7.59
CA PHE A 300 1.18 -8.94 -8.72
C PHE A 300 2.09 -10.17 -8.51
N PRO A 301 1.79 -11.31 -9.19
CA PRO A 301 2.60 -12.53 -9.10
C PRO A 301 3.83 -12.46 -10.02
N ILE A 302 4.70 -11.49 -9.81
CA ILE A 302 5.93 -11.28 -10.57
C ILE A 302 7.16 -11.36 -9.66
N LYS A 303 8.31 -11.72 -10.23
CA LYS A 303 9.55 -11.88 -9.47
C LYS A 303 9.93 -10.62 -8.69
N LYS A 304 9.89 -9.44 -9.32
CA LYS A 304 10.23 -8.17 -8.65
C LYS A 304 9.32 -7.88 -7.45
N ALA A 305 8.03 -8.27 -7.53
CA ALA A 305 7.12 -8.16 -6.39
C ALA A 305 7.52 -9.10 -5.24
N ALA A 306 7.91 -10.35 -5.55
CA ALA A 306 8.41 -11.28 -4.54
C ALA A 306 9.71 -10.77 -3.90
N ASP A 307 10.65 -10.27 -4.71
CA ASP A 307 11.89 -9.67 -4.22
C ASP A 307 11.61 -8.46 -3.31
N ALA A 308 10.68 -7.56 -3.70
CA ALA A 308 10.27 -6.42 -2.89
C ALA A 308 9.66 -6.85 -1.55
N MET A 309 8.79 -7.86 -1.56
CA MET A 309 8.21 -8.38 -0.31
C MET A 309 9.26 -9.03 0.59
N ASN A 310 10.26 -9.73 0.04
CA ASN A 310 11.38 -10.24 0.83
C ASN A 310 12.21 -9.10 1.46
N HIS A 311 12.32 -7.93 0.82
CA HIS A 311 12.94 -6.74 1.41
C HIS A 311 12.13 -6.21 2.60
N VAL A 312 10.78 -6.26 2.54
CA VAL A 312 9.93 -5.95 3.69
C VAL A 312 10.26 -6.85 4.88
N GLY A 313 10.31 -8.18 4.66
CA GLY A 313 10.67 -9.13 5.71
C GLY A 313 12.03 -8.83 6.35
N ARG A 314 13.05 -8.56 5.53
CA ARG A 314 14.40 -8.21 6.02
C ARG A 314 14.40 -6.89 6.80
N PHE A 315 13.73 -5.86 6.28
CA PHE A 315 13.64 -4.58 6.97
C PHE A 315 13.02 -4.75 8.37
N LEU A 316 11.93 -5.50 8.50
CA LEU A 316 11.29 -5.72 9.80
C LEU A 316 12.14 -6.56 10.75
N LEU A 317 12.91 -7.54 10.26
CA LEU A 317 13.88 -8.27 11.09
C LEU A 317 15.00 -7.38 11.67
N GLU A 318 15.32 -6.25 11.01
CA GLU A 318 16.28 -5.27 11.51
C GLU A 318 15.68 -4.36 12.58
N GLN A 319 14.34 -4.28 12.70
CA GLN A 319 13.64 -3.39 13.63
C GLN A 319 13.13 -4.11 14.89
N PHE A 320 12.98 -5.42 14.83
CA PHE A 320 12.40 -6.27 15.88
C PHE A 320 13.32 -7.43 16.26
#